data_c4fcf138ba3fb882696dfbabc1781fe4
#
_entry.id   c4fcf138ba3fb882696dfbabc1781fe4
#
_cell.length_a   1.000
_cell.length_b   1.000
_cell.length_c   1.000
_cell.angle_alpha   90.00
_cell.angle_beta   90.00
_cell.angle_gamma   90.00
#
_symmetry.space_group_name_H-M   'P 1'
#
loop_
_entity.id
_entity.type
_entity.pdbx_description
1 polymer ?
#
loop_
_entity_poly.entity_id
_entity_poly.type
_entity_poly.pdbx_seq_one_letter_code
_entity_poly.pdbx_strand_id
1 'polypeptide(L)'
;MIDFSSLKRFERARAVDRGVQKYFDRVPKQWDAFYSHENRFKYLVNNLLRKGLYERYRLTFEHCGDLSGARVLDIGCGTGRYSIECAKRGAAHVVGMDFAPSMVEFSQRIAQEMGVADKFTFICDDFLAHQFEERFDIVLALGFFDYTEDPVPVFKKIAQFCPRKFVASFPKFTPIWGIQRMIRYKWIKRCPIYNYTSERLEYLYSQAEFKRHQVIPCHKGFFGVAGTE
;
A
#
# COMPACT_ATOMS: atom_id res chain seq x y z
N MET A 1 14.08 30.18 -19.52
CA MET A 1 13.38 29.27 -20.43
C MET A 1 12.93 28.10 -19.58
N ILE A 2 11.63 28.01 -19.28
CA ILE A 2 11.08 26.97 -18.40
C ILE A 2 11.03 25.68 -19.24
N ASP A 3 11.68 24.63 -18.75
CA ASP A 3 11.71 23.32 -19.40
C ASP A 3 10.32 22.67 -19.34
N PHE A 4 9.59 22.71 -20.44
CA PHE A 4 8.28 22.10 -20.61
C PHE A 4 8.31 20.56 -20.65
N SER A 5 9.49 19.93 -20.71
CA SER A 5 9.61 18.47 -20.70
C SER A 5 9.29 17.87 -19.32
N SER A 6 9.59 18.60 -18.25
CA SER A 6 9.27 18.21 -16.88
C SER A 6 7.76 18.26 -16.60
N LEU A 7 7.04 19.26 -17.14
CA LEU A 7 5.58 19.36 -17.01
C LEU A 7 4.84 18.23 -17.72
N LYS A 8 5.30 17.82 -18.92
CA LYS A 8 4.71 16.67 -19.64
C LYS A 8 4.95 15.32 -18.93
N ARG A 9 6.04 15.20 -18.17
CA ARG A 9 6.33 14.00 -17.38
C ARG A 9 5.41 13.89 -16.15
N PHE A 10 5.10 15.02 -15.50
CA PHE A 10 4.13 15.10 -14.41
C PHE A 10 2.69 14.80 -14.86
N GLU A 11 2.29 15.30 -16.04
CA GLU A 11 0.96 15.00 -16.61
C GLU A 11 0.83 13.53 -17.03
N ARG A 12 1.90 12.87 -17.53
CA ARG A 12 1.89 11.43 -17.85
C ARG A 12 1.75 10.55 -16.61
N ALA A 13 2.42 10.85 -15.50
CA ALA A 13 2.26 10.13 -14.25
C ALA A 13 0.80 10.15 -13.76
N ARG A 14 0.16 11.33 -13.76
CA ARG A 14 -1.26 11.49 -13.43
C ARG A 14 -2.21 10.73 -14.37
N ALA A 15 -1.90 10.59 -15.64
CA ALA A 15 -2.75 9.91 -16.62
C ALA A 15 -2.76 8.37 -16.47
N VAL A 16 -1.70 7.76 -15.97
CA VAL A 16 -1.61 6.32 -15.71
C VAL A 16 -2.49 5.92 -14.54
N ASP A 17 -2.52 6.73 -13.50
CA ASP A 17 -3.26 6.46 -12.25
C ASP A 17 -4.78 6.58 -12.39
N ARG A 18 -5.30 7.31 -13.38
CA ARG A 18 -6.75 7.45 -13.63
C ARG A 18 -7.46 6.11 -13.93
N GLY A 19 -6.79 5.18 -14.58
CA GLY A 19 -7.33 3.83 -14.84
C GLY A 19 -7.42 3.02 -13.57
N VAL A 20 -6.42 3.10 -12.72
CA VAL A 20 -6.33 2.47 -11.42
C VAL A 20 -7.38 3.06 -10.48
N GLN A 21 -7.50 4.39 -10.41
CA GLN A 21 -8.52 5.10 -9.64
C GLN A 21 -9.93 4.63 -9.99
N LYS A 22 -10.30 4.67 -11.28
CA LYS A 22 -11.62 4.22 -11.75
C LYS A 22 -11.92 2.75 -11.40
N TYR A 23 -10.90 1.92 -11.37
CA TYR A 23 -11.06 0.53 -10.94
C TYR A 23 -11.40 0.45 -9.44
N PHE A 24 -10.65 1.14 -8.59
CA PHE A 24 -10.87 1.11 -7.15
C PHE A 24 -12.17 1.80 -6.72
N ASP A 25 -12.60 2.85 -7.41
CA ASP A 25 -13.89 3.50 -7.16
C ASP A 25 -15.10 2.57 -7.35
N ARG A 26 -14.95 1.51 -8.16
CA ARG A 26 -16.06 0.58 -8.46
C ARG A 26 -16.16 -0.62 -7.52
N VAL A 27 -15.12 -0.91 -6.73
CA VAL A 27 -15.01 -2.23 -6.08
C VAL A 27 -14.73 -2.23 -4.56
N PRO A 28 -15.01 -1.15 -3.77
CA PRO A 28 -14.67 -1.12 -2.34
C PRO A 28 -15.26 -2.29 -1.57
N LYS A 29 -16.56 -2.58 -1.74
CA LYS A 29 -17.27 -3.68 -1.07
C LYS A 29 -16.73 -5.06 -1.41
N GLN A 30 -16.21 -5.26 -2.64
CA GLN A 30 -15.62 -6.55 -3.04
C GLN A 30 -14.29 -6.81 -2.33
N TRP A 31 -13.51 -5.75 -2.05
CA TRP A 31 -12.27 -5.87 -1.30
C TRP A 31 -12.51 -6.14 0.18
N ASP A 32 -13.55 -5.54 0.76
CA ASP A 32 -13.94 -5.80 2.15
C ASP A 32 -14.43 -7.23 2.35
N ALA A 33 -15.25 -7.76 1.44
CA ALA A 33 -15.70 -9.14 1.45
C ALA A 33 -14.55 -10.17 1.41
N PHE A 34 -13.36 -9.79 0.93
CA PHE A 34 -12.15 -10.61 1.05
C PHE A 34 -11.68 -10.75 2.51
N TYR A 35 -12.13 -9.91 3.40
CA TYR A 35 -11.70 -9.84 4.78
C TYR A 35 -12.78 -10.19 5.81
N SER A 36 -14.06 -10.36 5.37
CA SER A 36 -15.16 -10.77 6.24
C SER A 36 -15.21 -12.29 6.48
N HIS A 37 -15.61 -12.69 7.70
CA HIS A 37 -15.61 -14.08 8.17
C HIS A 37 -16.95 -14.83 7.92
N GLU A 38 -17.85 -14.30 7.11
CA GLU A 38 -19.26 -14.71 7.10
C GLU A 38 -19.63 -16.07 6.51
N ASN A 39 -18.69 -16.91 6.02
CA ASN A 39 -19.07 -18.25 5.50
C ASN A 39 -18.00 -19.31 5.68
N ARG A 40 -18.27 -20.34 6.51
CA ARG A 40 -17.33 -21.45 6.83
C ARG A 40 -16.85 -22.24 5.59
N PHE A 41 -17.65 -22.39 4.55
CA PHE A 41 -17.25 -23.09 3.33
C PHE A 41 -16.37 -22.20 2.41
N LYS A 42 -16.72 -20.91 2.29
CA LYS A 42 -15.84 -19.90 1.70
C LYS A 42 -14.54 -19.75 2.49
N TYR A 43 -14.55 -19.99 3.79
CA TYR A 43 -13.37 -19.95 4.66
C TYR A 43 -12.32 -21.00 4.27
N LEU A 44 -12.71 -22.25 3.93
CA LEU A 44 -11.76 -23.31 3.56
C LEU A 44 -11.11 -23.06 2.19
N VAL A 45 -11.89 -22.67 1.18
CA VAL A 45 -11.40 -22.32 -0.15
C VAL A 45 -10.60 -21.00 -0.10
N ASN A 46 -11.07 -20.05 0.69
CA ASN A 46 -10.40 -18.78 0.92
C ASN A 46 -9.07 -18.94 1.69
N ASN A 47 -8.93 -19.89 2.61
CA ASN A 47 -7.66 -20.13 3.32
C ASN A 47 -6.51 -20.51 2.37
N LEU A 48 -6.77 -21.32 1.36
CA LEU A 48 -5.76 -21.69 0.36
C LEU A 48 -5.39 -20.51 -0.56
N LEU A 49 -6.38 -19.68 -0.91
CA LEU A 49 -6.20 -18.51 -1.77
C LEU A 49 -5.68 -17.29 -0.98
N ARG A 50 -5.91 -17.24 0.33
CA ARG A 50 -5.62 -16.11 1.22
C ARG A 50 -4.30 -16.22 1.99
N LYS A 51 -3.56 -17.34 1.88
CA LYS A 51 -2.26 -17.50 2.58
C LYS A 51 -1.37 -16.26 2.45
N GLY A 52 -1.25 -15.71 1.25
CA GLY A 52 -0.43 -14.52 1.02
C GLY A 52 -0.96 -13.23 1.69
N LEU A 53 -2.28 -13.11 1.91
CA LEU A 53 -2.85 -11.96 2.62
C LEU A 53 -2.63 -12.07 4.14
N TYR A 54 -2.78 -13.27 4.70
CA TYR A 54 -2.49 -13.53 6.12
C TYR A 54 -1.00 -13.38 6.44
N GLU A 55 -0.14 -13.91 5.56
CA GLU A 55 1.30 -13.77 5.68
C GLU A 55 1.70 -12.29 5.65
N ARG A 56 1.19 -11.52 4.68
CA ARG A 56 1.42 -10.08 4.60
C ARG A 56 0.96 -9.34 5.85
N TYR A 57 -0.25 -9.66 6.35
CA TYR A 57 -0.77 -9.07 7.59
C TYR A 57 0.13 -9.38 8.79
N ARG A 58 0.52 -10.64 8.97
CA ARG A 58 1.43 -11.06 10.04
C ARG A 58 2.77 -10.34 9.96
N LEU A 59 3.42 -10.38 8.77
CA LEU A 59 4.72 -9.73 8.55
C LEU A 59 4.63 -8.21 8.78
N THR A 60 3.53 -7.55 8.39
CA THR A 60 3.36 -6.13 8.63
C THR A 60 3.50 -5.80 10.11
N PHE A 61 2.72 -6.44 10.96
CA PHE A 61 2.71 -6.10 12.39
C PHE A 61 3.89 -6.66 13.16
N GLU A 62 4.50 -7.74 12.69
CA GLU A 62 5.77 -8.26 13.22
C GLU A 62 6.91 -7.25 12.99
N HIS A 63 6.97 -6.64 11.81
CA HIS A 63 8.05 -5.69 11.46
C HIS A 63 7.75 -4.24 11.84
N CYS A 64 6.50 -3.83 12.00
CA CYS A 64 6.18 -2.53 12.61
C CYS A 64 6.68 -2.45 14.05
N GLY A 65 6.65 -3.57 14.78
CA GLY A 65 7.00 -3.60 16.18
C GLY A 65 5.97 -2.89 17.07
N ASP A 66 6.45 -2.19 18.09
CA ASP A 66 5.59 -1.40 18.98
C ASP A 66 5.04 -0.17 18.26
N LEU A 67 3.71 -0.07 18.26
CA LEU A 67 2.95 1.02 17.65
C LEU A 67 2.48 2.05 18.67
N SER A 68 2.74 1.83 19.97
CA SER A 68 2.27 2.71 21.04
C SER A 68 2.83 4.14 20.85
N GLY A 69 1.92 5.09 20.75
CA GLY A 69 2.26 6.50 20.56
C GLY A 69 2.78 6.87 19.15
N ALA A 70 2.90 5.91 18.23
CA ALA A 70 3.45 6.15 16.90
C ALA A 70 2.51 6.97 16.01
N ARG A 71 3.10 7.79 15.13
CA ARG A 71 2.43 8.43 14.00
C ARG A 71 2.64 7.58 12.75
N VAL A 72 1.55 7.12 12.15
CA VAL A 72 1.58 6.17 11.03
C VAL A 72 1.02 6.82 9.77
N LEU A 73 1.72 6.66 8.64
CA LEU A 73 1.20 6.95 7.29
C LEU A 73 0.94 5.63 6.57
N ASP A 74 -0.28 5.42 6.09
CA ASP A 74 -0.67 4.27 5.26
C ASP A 74 -0.97 4.75 3.83
N ILE A 75 -0.02 4.52 2.92
CA ILE A 75 -0.07 4.96 1.52
C ILE A 75 -0.84 3.92 0.70
N GLY A 76 -1.94 4.34 0.06
CA GLY A 76 -2.88 3.45 -0.61
C GLY A 76 -3.63 2.60 0.40
N CYS A 77 -4.21 3.24 1.42
CA CYS A 77 -4.82 2.56 2.57
C CYS A 77 -6.03 1.68 2.18
N GLY A 78 -6.62 1.91 0.99
CA GLY A 78 -7.76 1.15 0.50
C GLY A 78 -8.92 1.19 1.48
N THR A 79 -9.36 0.02 1.95
CA THR A 79 -10.45 -0.11 2.94
C THR A 79 -10.03 0.18 4.39
N GLY A 80 -8.81 0.67 4.63
CA GLY A 80 -8.31 1.07 5.93
C GLY A 80 -7.92 -0.08 6.88
N ARG A 81 -7.83 -1.32 6.38
CA ARG A 81 -7.60 -2.49 7.24
C ARG A 81 -6.32 -2.42 8.07
N TYR A 82 -5.21 -2.04 7.46
CA TYR A 82 -3.93 -1.92 8.17
C TYR A 82 -3.92 -0.69 9.06
N SER A 83 -4.43 0.42 8.55
CA SER A 83 -4.59 1.67 9.29
C SER A 83 -5.38 1.47 10.58
N ILE A 84 -6.56 0.84 10.51
CA ILE A 84 -7.43 0.57 11.65
C ILE A 84 -6.73 -0.33 12.67
N GLU A 85 -6.01 -1.35 12.22
CA GLU A 85 -5.24 -2.20 13.10
C GLU A 85 -4.09 -1.45 13.79
N CYS A 86 -3.42 -0.52 13.10
CA CYS A 86 -2.43 0.36 13.75
C CYS A 86 -3.04 1.18 14.89
N ALA A 87 -4.21 1.77 14.67
CA ALA A 87 -4.93 2.54 15.69
C ALA A 87 -5.32 1.66 16.90
N LYS A 88 -5.80 0.43 16.65
CA LYS A 88 -6.13 -0.55 17.70
C LYS A 88 -4.92 -0.98 18.50
N ARG A 89 -3.74 -1.03 17.88
CA ARG A 89 -2.46 -1.39 18.53
C ARG A 89 -1.79 -0.21 19.22
N GLY A 90 -2.46 0.91 19.36
CA GLY A 90 -2.00 2.03 20.18
C GLY A 90 -1.30 3.16 19.42
N ALA A 91 -1.35 3.19 18.09
CA ALA A 91 -0.89 4.34 17.34
C ALA A 91 -1.59 5.61 17.85
N ALA A 92 -0.82 6.69 18.05
CA ALA A 92 -1.35 7.96 18.50
C ALA A 92 -2.16 8.63 17.39
N HIS A 93 -1.67 8.53 16.16
CA HIS A 93 -2.35 9.09 15.00
C HIS A 93 -2.04 8.28 13.74
N VAL A 94 -3.03 8.10 12.87
CA VAL A 94 -2.90 7.39 11.60
C VAL A 94 -3.41 8.27 10.46
N VAL A 95 -2.55 8.55 9.51
CA VAL A 95 -2.94 9.18 8.24
C VAL A 95 -3.17 8.08 7.22
N GLY A 96 -4.42 7.85 6.85
CA GLY A 96 -4.81 6.95 5.78
C GLY A 96 -4.96 7.73 4.46
N MET A 97 -4.13 7.46 3.49
CA MET A 97 -4.19 8.13 2.20
C MET A 97 -4.56 7.16 1.09
N ASP A 98 -5.51 7.55 0.25
CA ASP A 98 -5.82 6.85 -1.00
C ASP A 98 -6.26 7.86 -2.07
N PHE A 99 -5.97 7.59 -3.34
CA PHE A 99 -6.37 8.47 -4.44
C PHE A 99 -7.80 8.20 -4.95
N ALA A 100 -8.42 7.10 -4.50
CA ALA A 100 -9.79 6.72 -4.82
C ALA A 100 -10.78 7.22 -3.75
N PRO A 101 -11.66 8.20 -4.06
CA PRO A 101 -12.61 8.76 -3.08
C PRO A 101 -13.45 7.69 -2.40
N SER A 102 -13.93 6.70 -3.16
CA SER A 102 -14.75 5.62 -2.60
C SER A 102 -14.03 4.75 -1.58
N MET A 103 -12.69 4.59 -1.69
CA MET A 103 -11.87 3.89 -0.71
C MET A 103 -11.72 4.70 0.57
N VAL A 104 -11.50 6.01 0.43
CA VAL A 104 -11.42 6.94 1.57
C VAL A 104 -12.74 6.96 2.33
N GLU A 105 -13.87 7.15 1.66
CA GLU A 105 -15.21 7.15 2.28
C GLU A 105 -15.50 5.82 3.00
N PHE A 106 -15.12 4.70 2.36
CA PHE A 106 -15.29 3.39 2.96
C PHE A 106 -14.45 3.23 4.22
N SER A 107 -13.16 3.59 4.19
CA SER A 107 -12.27 3.47 5.35
C SER A 107 -12.67 4.40 6.49
N GLN A 108 -13.16 5.61 6.21
CA GLN A 108 -13.75 6.52 7.21
C GLN A 108 -14.92 5.88 7.95
N ARG A 109 -15.85 5.29 7.19
CA ARG A 109 -17.00 4.60 7.77
C ARG A 109 -16.57 3.44 8.67
N ILE A 110 -15.64 2.59 8.21
CA ILE A 110 -15.16 1.46 9.02
C ILE A 110 -14.43 1.96 10.28
N ALA A 111 -13.64 3.03 10.20
CA ALA A 111 -13.01 3.61 11.39
C ALA A 111 -14.05 4.11 12.42
N GLN A 112 -15.17 4.70 11.97
CA GLN A 112 -16.28 5.09 12.83
C GLN A 112 -16.97 3.88 13.47
N GLU A 113 -17.31 2.86 12.67
CA GLU A 113 -17.92 1.61 13.14
C GLU A 113 -17.03 0.87 14.16
N MET A 114 -15.72 0.99 14.03
CA MET A 114 -14.72 0.38 14.94
C MET A 114 -14.36 1.26 16.15
N GLY A 115 -14.93 2.47 16.26
CA GLY A 115 -14.71 3.37 17.39
C GLY A 115 -13.29 3.91 17.52
N VAL A 116 -12.59 4.09 16.39
CA VAL A 116 -11.20 4.59 16.35
C VAL A 116 -11.03 5.82 15.45
N ALA A 117 -12.14 6.41 14.99
CA ALA A 117 -12.11 7.51 14.02
C ALA A 117 -11.39 8.76 14.53
N ASP A 118 -11.37 8.99 15.84
CA ASP A 118 -10.68 10.08 16.52
C ASP A 118 -9.15 10.05 16.34
N LYS A 119 -8.60 8.89 16.00
CA LYS A 119 -7.17 8.70 15.75
C LYS A 119 -6.76 8.91 14.28
N PHE A 120 -7.71 9.28 13.41
CA PHE A 120 -7.46 9.30 11.97
C PHE A 120 -7.52 10.69 11.35
N THR A 121 -6.63 10.89 10.36
CA THR A 121 -6.84 11.82 9.24
C THR A 121 -6.90 11.00 7.95
N PHE A 122 -7.95 11.20 7.16
CA PHE A 122 -8.09 10.56 5.85
C PHE A 122 -7.86 11.58 4.74
N ILE A 123 -6.97 11.24 3.80
CA ILE A 123 -6.57 12.11 2.69
C ILE A 123 -6.93 11.43 1.37
N CYS A 124 -7.73 12.12 0.55
CA CYS A 124 -8.04 11.70 -0.81
C CYS A 124 -7.16 12.48 -1.80
N ASP A 125 -5.97 11.95 -2.09
CA ASP A 125 -5.02 12.63 -2.99
C ASP A 125 -3.98 11.65 -3.54
N ASP A 126 -3.23 12.07 -4.58
CA ASP A 126 -2.06 11.35 -5.07
C ASP A 126 -0.87 11.54 -4.13
N PHE A 127 -0.24 10.43 -3.74
CA PHE A 127 0.88 10.48 -2.78
C PHE A 127 2.04 11.34 -3.26
N LEU A 128 2.37 11.33 -4.55
CA LEU A 128 3.49 12.13 -5.08
C LEU A 128 3.15 13.61 -5.16
N ALA A 129 1.88 13.96 -5.39
CA ALA A 129 1.43 15.35 -5.49
C ALA A 129 1.21 15.99 -4.12
N HIS A 130 0.75 15.23 -3.12
CA HIS A 130 0.43 15.75 -1.80
C HIS A 130 1.67 16.23 -1.04
N GLN A 131 1.58 17.34 -0.33
CA GLN A 131 2.64 17.86 0.55
C GLN A 131 2.28 17.56 1.99
N PHE A 132 3.15 16.85 2.70
CA PHE A 132 2.99 16.55 4.11
C PHE A 132 3.81 17.56 4.93
N GLU A 133 3.18 18.17 5.92
CA GLU A 133 3.83 19.09 6.87
C GLU A 133 4.36 18.35 8.10
N GLU A 134 3.98 17.09 8.26
CA GLU A 134 4.29 16.26 9.42
C GLU A 134 5.26 15.12 9.10
N ARG A 135 5.88 14.61 10.15
CA ARG A 135 6.73 13.41 10.09
C ARG A 135 5.98 12.19 10.60
N PHE A 136 6.37 11.03 10.11
CA PHE A 136 5.79 9.75 10.48
C PHE A 136 6.87 8.83 11.05
N ASP A 137 6.54 8.14 12.15
CA ASP A 137 7.39 7.11 12.72
C ASP A 137 7.38 5.85 11.87
N ILE A 138 6.21 5.53 11.33
CA ILE A 138 5.99 4.32 10.52
C ILE A 138 5.26 4.70 9.24
N VAL A 139 5.79 4.20 8.12
CA VAL A 139 5.15 4.34 6.80
C VAL A 139 4.81 2.96 6.26
N LEU A 140 3.56 2.77 5.87
CA LEU A 140 3.05 1.55 5.25
C LEU A 140 2.77 1.79 3.76
N ALA A 141 3.05 0.77 2.92
CA ALA A 141 2.67 0.76 1.50
C ALA A 141 2.31 -0.68 1.08
N LEU A 142 1.13 -1.15 1.52
CA LEU A 142 0.75 -2.56 1.43
C LEU A 142 -0.22 -2.83 0.28
N GLY A 143 0.30 -3.39 -0.81
CA GLY A 143 -0.43 -3.58 -2.07
C GLY A 143 -0.46 -2.33 -2.95
N PHE A 144 0.22 -1.26 -2.55
CA PHE A 144 0.38 -0.02 -3.30
C PHE A 144 1.25 -0.20 -4.54
N PHE A 145 2.40 -0.86 -4.39
CA PHE A 145 3.35 -1.08 -5.48
C PHE A 145 2.87 -2.06 -6.55
N ASP A 146 1.77 -2.75 -6.33
CA ASP A 146 1.11 -3.55 -7.37
C ASP A 146 0.72 -2.69 -8.59
N TYR A 147 0.48 -1.39 -8.38
CA TYR A 147 -0.08 -0.44 -9.34
C TYR A 147 0.84 0.75 -9.64
N THR A 148 2.08 0.72 -9.15
CA THR A 148 3.07 1.80 -9.32
C THR A 148 4.01 1.49 -10.46
N GLU A 149 3.96 2.28 -11.55
CA GLU A 149 4.83 2.10 -12.73
C GLU A 149 6.28 2.46 -12.45
N ASP A 150 6.50 3.64 -11.88
CA ASP A 150 7.83 4.10 -11.45
C ASP A 150 7.86 4.25 -9.92
N PRO A 151 8.46 3.30 -9.21
CA PRO A 151 8.54 3.34 -7.76
C PRO A 151 9.63 4.29 -7.23
N VAL A 152 10.58 4.73 -8.05
CA VAL A 152 11.73 5.53 -7.60
C VAL A 152 11.31 6.85 -6.93
N PRO A 153 10.41 7.68 -7.51
CA PRO A 153 9.95 8.89 -6.84
C PRO A 153 9.25 8.62 -5.51
N VAL A 154 8.49 7.51 -5.43
CA VAL A 154 7.79 7.11 -4.20
C VAL A 154 8.79 6.77 -3.09
N PHE A 155 9.79 5.95 -3.39
CA PHE A 155 10.84 5.59 -2.45
C PHE A 155 11.60 6.82 -1.94
N LYS A 156 12.00 7.73 -2.85
CA LYS A 156 12.69 8.98 -2.49
C LYS A 156 11.84 9.87 -1.59
N LYS A 157 10.54 9.99 -1.88
CA LYS A 157 9.63 10.78 -1.04
C LYS A 157 9.44 10.16 0.34
N ILE A 158 9.29 8.83 0.44
CA ILE A 158 9.20 8.14 1.73
C ILE A 158 10.49 8.36 2.54
N ALA A 159 11.66 8.26 1.92
CA ALA A 159 12.94 8.47 2.59
C ALA A 159 13.08 9.88 3.19
N GLN A 160 12.45 10.91 2.59
CA GLN A 160 12.46 12.28 3.11
C GLN A 160 11.77 12.40 4.48
N PHE A 161 10.84 11.53 4.82
CA PHE A 161 10.24 11.47 6.16
C PHE A 161 11.19 10.90 7.21
N CYS A 162 12.26 10.21 6.80
CA CYS A 162 13.17 9.48 7.68
C CYS A 162 12.42 8.61 8.70
N PRO A 163 11.51 7.74 8.26
CA PRO A 163 10.68 6.97 9.19
C PRO A 163 11.56 5.98 9.97
N ARG A 164 11.18 5.73 11.22
CA ARG A 164 11.77 4.65 12.03
C ARG A 164 11.61 3.31 11.31
N LYS A 165 10.43 3.09 10.73
CA LYS A 165 10.13 1.90 9.90
C LYS A 165 9.34 2.29 8.63
N PHE A 166 9.79 1.76 7.51
CA PHE A 166 9.04 1.70 6.26
C PHE A 166 8.74 0.25 5.93
N VAL A 167 7.48 -0.10 5.79
CA VAL A 167 7.01 -1.48 5.57
C VAL A 167 6.17 -1.55 4.31
N ALA A 168 6.58 -2.39 3.36
CA ALA A 168 5.93 -2.47 2.06
C ALA A 168 5.78 -3.91 1.56
N SER A 169 4.83 -4.14 0.66
CA SER A 169 4.69 -5.41 -0.05
C SER A 169 4.79 -5.23 -1.55
N PHE A 170 5.49 -6.16 -2.21
CA PHE A 170 5.77 -6.14 -3.63
C PHE A 170 5.38 -7.47 -4.28
N PRO A 171 4.59 -7.45 -5.36
CA PRO A 171 4.25 -8.69 -6.06
C PRO A 171 5.42 -9.18 -6.89
N LYS A 172 5.58 -10.52 -6.98
CA LYS A 172 6.48 -11.15 -7.94
C LYS A 172 5.72 -11.83 -9.06
N PHE A 173 6.34 -11.94 -10.22
CA PHE A 173 5.81 -12.77 -11.27
C PHE A 173 5.93 -14.24 -10.87
N THR A 174 4.82 -14.99 -11.00
CA THR A 174 4.80 -16.45 -10.85
C THR A 174 4.19 -17.06 -12.11
N PRO A 175 4.78 -18.09 -12.74
CA PRO A 175 4.36 -18.54 -14.05
C PRO A 175 2.85 -18.88 -14.16
N ILE A 176 2.32 -19.66 -13.21
CA ILE A 176 0.92 -20.10 -13.25
C ILE A 176 -0.05 -18.98 -12.87
N TRP A 177 0.16 -18.35 -11.71
CA TRP A 177 -0.74 -17.33 -11.18
C TRP A 177 -0.50 -15.94 -11.78
N GLY A 178 0.72 -15.68 -12.24
CA GLY A 178 1.11 -14.42 -12.88
C GLY A 178 0.44 -14.23 -14.23
N ILE A 179 0.38 -15.26 -15.06
CA ILE A 179 -0.30 -15.22 -16.37
C ILE A 179 -1.80 -15.00 -16.18
N GLN A 180 -2.44 -15.78 -15.30
CA GLN A 180 -3.87 -15.60 -14.98
C GLN A 180 -4.16 -14.20 -14.42
N ARG A 181 -3.30 -13.71 -13.53
CA ARG A 181 -3.40 -12.36 -12.97
C ARG A 181 -3.26 -11.30 -14.06
N MET A 182 -2.25 -11.44 -14.94
CA MET A 182 -2.00 -10.53 -16.05
C MET A 182 -3.19 -10.45 -17.01
N ILE A 183 -3.74 -11.60 -17.43
CA ILE A 183 -4.92 -11.66 -18.31
C ILE A 183 -6.10 -10.96 -17.63
N ARG A 184 -6.41 -11.33 -16.38
CA ARG A 184 -7.53 -10.76 -15.63
C ARG A 184 -7.42 -9.24 -15.46
N TYR A 185 -6.24 -8.72 -15.15
CA TYR A 185 -6.05 -7.29 -14.94
C TYR A 185 -5.96 -6.52 -16.25
N LYS A 186 -5.27 -7.04 -17.26
CA LYS A 186 -5.13 -6.38 -18.56
C LYS A 186 -6.45 -6.35 -19.35
N TRP A 187 -7.16 -7.48 -19.44
CA TRP A 187 -8.32 -7.61 -20.32
C TRP A 187 -9.66 -7.35 -19.62
N ILE A 188 -9.84 -7.83 -18.38
CA ILE A 188 -11.11 -7.74 -17.66
C ILE A 188 -11.17 -6.46 -16.85
N LYS A 189 -10.14 -6.16 -16.07
CA LYS A 189 -10.12 -5.03 -15.15
C LYS A 189 -9.57 -3.75 -15.75
N ARG A 190 -8.81 -3.83 -16.85
CA ARG A 190 -8.13 -2.72 -17.51
C ARG A 190 -7.30 -1.86 -16.53
N CYS A 191 -6.65 -2.53 -15.60
CA CYS A 191 -5.84 -1.92 -14.56
C CYS A 191 -4.42 -2.46 -14.71
N PRO A 192 -3.39 -1.64 -14.92
CA PRO A 192 -2.01 -2.10 -15.01
C PRO A 192 -1.56 -2.70 -13.69
N ILE A 193 -0.70 -3.73 -13.76
CA ILE A 193 -0.04 -4.32 -12.61
C ILE A 193 1.43 -4.53 -12.91
N TYR A 194 2.26 -4.28 -11.90
CA TYR A 194 3.71 -4.36 -11.98
C TYR A 194 4.22 -5.46 -11.08
N ASN A 195 5.38 -6.04 -11.42
CA ASN A 195 6.03 -7.08 -10.64
C ASN A 195 7.47 -6.68 -10.36
N TYR A 196 8.02 -7.22 -9.29
CA TYR A 196 9.37 -6.91 -8.80
C TYR A 196 10.22 -8.15 -8.69
N THR A 197 11.53 -7.97 -8.81
CA THR A 197 12.55 -8.96 -8.44
C THR A 197 13.28 -8.48 -7.19
N SER A 198 13.97 -9.38 -6.49
CA SER A 198 14.77 -9.00 -5.31
C SER A 198 15.85 -8.00 -5.67
N GLU A 199 16.53 -8.18 -6.79
CA GLU A 199 17.60 -7.29 -7.26
C GLU A 199 17.07 -5.87 -7.52
N ARG A 200 15.87 -5.77 -8.12
CA ARG A 200 15.25 -4.47 -8.35
C ARG A 200 14.87 -3.78 -7.03
N LEU A 201 14.41 -4.54 -6.03
CA LEU A 201 14.08 -4.00 -4.72
C LEU A 201 15.33 -3.53 -3.98
N GLU A 202 16.40 -4.32 -3.95
CA GLU A 202 17.69 -3.91 -3.39
C GLU A 202 18.18 -2.61 -4.02
N TYR A 203 18.09 -2.50 -5.36
CA TYR A 203 18.42 -1.26 -6.07
C TYR A 203 17.55 -0.08 -5.63
N LEU A 204 16.22 -0.25 -5.50
CA LEU A 204 15.31 0.81 -5.09
C LEU A 204 15.61 1.32 -3.67
N TYR A 205 15.85 0.42 -2.73
CA TYR A 205 16.22 0.78 -1.36
C TYR A 205 17.56 1.52 -1.32
N SER A 206 18.56 1.09 -2.09
CA SER A 206 19.85 1.79 -2.17
C SER A 206 19.73 3.19 -2.78
N GLN A 207 18.90 3.37 -3.81
CA GLN A 207 18.67 4.67 -4.45
C GLN A 207 17.91 5.65 -3.56
N ALA A 208 17.15 5.17 -2.59
CA ALA A 208 16.43 5.99 -1.63
C ALA A 208 17.24 6.26 -0.35
N GLU A 209 18.49 5.78 -0.30
CA GLU A 209 19.43 6.03 0.80
C GLU A 209 18.93 5.55 2.18
N PHE A 210 18.09 4.50 2.22
CA PHE A 210 17.74 3.88 3.48
C PHE A 210 18.97 3.21 4.11
N LYS A 211 19.28 3.61 5.35
CA LYS A 211 20.48 3.10 6.07
C LYS A 211 20.45 1.61 6.29
N ARG A 212 19.28 1.06 6.55
CA ARG A 212 19.04 -0.37 6.73
C ARG A 212 17.79 -0.79 5.98
N HIS A 213 17.86 -1.89 5.27
CA HIS A 213 16.70 -2.50 4.64
C HIS A 213 16.84 -4.01 4.58
N GLN A 214 15.72 -4.68 4.43
CA GLN A 214 15.63 -6.12 4.26
C GLN A 214 14.53 -6.44 3.25
N VAL A 215 14.84 -7.29 2.28
CA VAL A 215 13.88 -7.85 1.32
C VAL A 215 13.61 -9.31 1.68
N ILE A 216 12.40 -9.59 2.12
CA ILE A 216 11.97 -10.90 2.64
C ILE A 216 11.11 -11.58 1.57
N PRO A 217 11.51 -12.72 1.00
CA PRO A 217 10.67 -13.50 0.11
C PRO A 217 9.42 -13.99 0.85
N CYS A 218 8.25 -13.84 0.24
CA CYS A 218 6.99 -14.35 0.76
C CYS A 218 6.19 -15.09 -0.32
N HIS A 219 5.07 -15.70 0.06
CA HIS A 219 4.33 -16.67 -0.78
C HIS A 219 4.06 -16.16 -2.21
N LYS A 220 3.64 -14.90 -2.38
CA LYS A 220 3.28 -14.32 -3.70
C LYS A 220 4.09 -13.09 -4.09
N GLY A 221 5.22 -12.84 -3.44
CA GLY A 221 5.98 -11.62 -3.68
C GLY A 221 7.18 -11.47 -2.76
N PHE A 222 7.42 -10.22 -2.44
CA PHE A 222 8.43 -9.80 -1.48
C PHE A 222 7.78 -8.87 -0.46
N PHE A 223 8.33 -8.89 0.74
CA PHE A 223 8.02 -7.97 1.80
C PHE A 223 9.28 -7.17 2.11
N GLY A 224 9.18 -5.88 2.08
CA GLY A 224 10.31 -4.98 2.29
C GLY A 224 10.16 -4.21 3.58
N VAL A 225 11.23 -4.17 4.33
CA VAL A 225 11.34 -3.38 5.57
C VAL A 225 12.57 -2.50 5.46
N ALA A 226 12.42 -1.23 5.75
CA ALA A 226 13.53 -0.29 5.82
C ALA A 226 13.32 0.71 6.96
N GLY A 227 14.36 1.46 7.32
CA GLY A 227 14.25 2.49 8.35
C GLY A 227 15.58 3.07 8.76
N THR A 228 15.51 3.88 9.81
CA THR A 228 16.69 4.54 10.40
C THR A 228 17.28 3.75 11.57
N GLU A 229 16.55 2.74 12.08
CA GLU A 229 16.99 1.83 13.16
C GLU A 229 17.43 0.47 12.62
#